data_2068d3df4be7f9a9a1a47016e1780bfe
#
_entry.id   2068d3df4be7f9a9a1a47016e1780bfe
#
_cell.length_a   1.000
_cell.length_b   1.000
_cell.length_c   1.000
_cell.angle_alpha   90.00
_cell.angle_beta   90.00
_cell.angle_gamma   90.00
#
_symmetry.space_group_name_H-M   'P 1'
#
loop_
_entity.id
_entity.type
_entity.pdbx_description
1 polymer ?
#
loop_
_entity_poly.entity_id
_entity_poly.type
_entity_poly.pdbx_seq_one_letter_code
_entity_poly.pdbx_strand_id
1 'polypeptide(L)'
;MYALVDFCEDYNYPLQFNFRDGYYAYCEYESLRDFYAQLSGSGLTCKDGEDQDRHLIDMPHAAFACLPDEALEAFNRKYGHLNLRFMMVGAVREGSWHCYDIVREGIDKGVGLADLCETVGLTLADAVSAGDSANDVGMLKAAGLGCCMANGSDDAKEAADRIIGDVREDGLAALIEELWFNGPRAEPSGHELGSPWGQMEAAEEKQ
;
A
#
# COMPACT_ATOMS: atom_id res chain seq x y z
N MET A 1 16.26 -8.17 2.58
CA MET A 1 15.91 -8.28 1.15
C MET A 1 16.67 -9.41 0.47
N TYR A 2 18.00 -9.57 0.60
CA TYR A 2 18.75 -10.68 -0.01
C TYR A 2 18.18 -12.07 0.30
N ALA A 3 17.71 -12.31 1.52
CA ALA A 3 17.08 -13.59 1.86
C ALA A 3 15.77 -13.86 1.09
N LEU A 4 15.04 -12.80 0.68
CA LEU A 4 13.88 -12.94 -0.21
C LEU A 4 14.32 -13.28 -1.63
N VAL A 5 15.40 -12.65 -2.11
CA VAL A 5 15.98 -12.95 -3.43
C VAL A 5 16.40 -14.42 -3.48
N ASP A 6 17.31 -14.83 -2.54
CA ASP A 6 17.80 -16.20 -2.48
C ASP A 6 16.66 -17.24 -2.43
N PHE A 7 15.63 -16.95 -1.61
CA PHE A 7 14.51 -17.86 -1.46
C PHE A 7 13.63 -17.93 -2.70
N CYS A 8 13.33 -16.80 -3.30
CA CYS A 8 12.47 -16.75 -4.49
C CYS A 8 13.19 -17.31 -5.73
N GLU A 9 14.46 -17.03 -5.90
CA GLU A 9 15.26 -17.57 -7.01
C GLU A 9 15.47 -19.09 -6.89
N ASP A 10 15.73 -19.61 -5.68
CA ASP A 10 15.89 -21.07 -5.44
C ASP A 10 14.65 -21.87 -5.86
N TYR A 11 13.46 -21.29 -5.84
CA TYR A 11 12.18 -21.94 -6.13
C TYR A 11 11.43 -21.34 -7.32
N ASN A 12 12.01 -20.41 -8.04
CA ASN A 12 11.40 -19.66 -9.15
C ASN A 12 10.08 -18.96 -8.74
N TYR A 13 9.99 -18.43 -7.52
CA TYR A 13 8.83 -17.67 -7.09
C TYR A 13 8.90 -16.23 -7.59
N PRO A 14 7.76 -15.68 -8.08
CA PRO A 14 7.70 -14.28 -8.49
C PRO A 14 8.02 -13.34 -7.33
N LEU A 15 8.96 -12.43 -7.56
CA LEU A 15 9.38 -11.41 -6.60
C LEU A 15 9.49 -10.05 -7.29
N GLN A 16 9.01 -9.01 -6.62
CA GLN A 16 9.11 -7.63 -7.06
C GLN A 16 9.62 -6.77 -5.92
N PHE A 17 10.50 -5.83 -6.23
CA PHE A 17 10.91 -4.76 -5.33
C PHE A 17 10.41 -3.42 -5.83
N ASN A 18 9.84 -2.62 -4.93
CA ASN A 18 9.32 -1.30 -5.21
C ASN A 18 10.29 -0.23 -4.74
N PHE A 19 10.70 0.65 -5.65
CA PHE A 19 11.56 1.80 -5.43
C PHE A 19 10.83 3.09 -5.80
N ARG A 20 11.43 4.22 -5.50
CA ARG A 20 10.86 5.54 -5.79
C ARG A 20 10.60 5.78 -7.28
N ASP A 21 11.47 5.28 -8.14
CA ASP A 21 11.48 5.52 -9.59
C ASP A 21 10.84 4.40 -10.41
N GLY A 22 10.26 3.40 -9.74
CA GLY A 22 9.62 2.25 -10.39
C GLY A 22 9.78 0.98 -9.58
N TYR A 23 9.56 -0.15 -10.24
CA TYR A 23 9.72 -1.46 -9.63
C TYR A 23 10.56 -2.39 -10.50
N TYR A 24 11.25 -3.33 -9.84
CA TYR A 24 11.98 -4.42 -10.47
C TYR A 24 11.24 -5.71 -10.15
N ALA A 25 10.79 -6.41 -11.19
CA ALA A 25 10.08 -7.66 -11.05
C ALA A 25 10.82 -8.78 -11.76
N TYR A 26 11.00 -9.89 -11.06
CA TYR A 26 11.45 -11.15 -11.63
C TYR A 26 10.31 -12.15 -11.61
N CYS A 27 9.99 -12.70 -12.76
CA CYS A 27 9.01 -13.76 -12.91
C CYS A 27 9.22 -14.51 -14.22
N GLU A 28 9.51 -15.78 -14.13
CA GLU A 28 9.57 -16.66 -15.31
C GLU A 28 8.20 -16.97 -15.91
N TYR A 29 7.12 -16.75 -15.14
CA TYR A 29 5.76 -17.00 -15.59
C TYR A 29 5.19 -15.77 -16.30
N GLU A 30 5.09 -15.81 -17.64
CA GLU A 30 4.55 -14.71 -18.45
C GLU A 30 3.15 -14.26 -17.98
N SER A 31 2.30 -15.21 -17.58
CA SER A 31 0.95 -14.92 -17.07
C SER A 31 0.92 -14.07 -15.82
N LEU A 32 1.92 -14.21 -14.94
CA LEU A 32 2.06 -13.38 -13.76
C LEU A 32 2.68 -12.02 -14.09
N ARG A 33 3.60 -11.95 -15.04
CA ARG A 33 4.17 -10.70 -15.53
C ARG A 33 3.10 -9.78 -16.13
N ASP A 34 2.21 -10.35 -16.95
CA ASP A 34 1.09 -9.61 -17.54
C ASP A 34 0.09 -9.16 -16.48
N PHE A 35 -0.17 -9.98 -15.47
CA PHE A 35 -1.02 -9.63 -14.32
C PHE A 35 -0.45 -8.44 -13.54
N TYR A 36 0.86 -8.43 -13.26
CA TYR A 36 1.52 -7.31 -12.60
C TYR A 36 1.52 -6.03 -13.42
N ALA A 37 1.75 -6.13 -14.72
CA ALA A 37 1.68 -4.98 -15.63
C ALA A 37 0.28 -4.34 -15.64
N GLN A 38 -0.77 -5.15 -15.46
CA GLN A 38 -2.15 -4.66 -15.36
C GLN A 38 -2.46 -4.02 -14.00
N LEU A 39 -1.94 -4.59 -12.89
CA LEU A 39 -2.17 -4.07 -11.53
C LEU A 39 -1.45 -2.75 -11.27
N SER A 40 -0.23 -2.60 -11.77
CA SER A 40 0.61 -1.43 -11.51
C SER A 40 0.20 -0.17 -12.29
N GLY A 41 -0.75 -0.29 -13.22
CA GLY A 41 -1.18 0.83 -14.06
C GLY A 41 -0.08 1.36 -14.98
N SER A 42 -0.44 2.30 -15.85
CA SER A 42 0.44 2.82 -16.92
C SER A 42 1.55 3.78 -16.43
N GLY A 43 1.68 4.02 -15.12
CA GLY A 43 2.61 5.03 -14.58
C GLY A 43 3.92 4.49 -13.99
N LEU A 44 3.99 3.20 -13.68
CA LEU A 44 5.20 2.60 -13.10
C LEU A 44 5.97 1.84 -14.17
N THR A 45 7.26 2.10 -14.25
CA THR A 45 8.15 1.41 -15.18
C THR A 45 8.53 0.06 -14.57
N CYS A 46 8.05 -1.04 -15.18
CA CYS A 46 8.58 -2.37 -14.89
C CYS A 46 9.99 -2.45 -15.50
N LYS A 47 10.97 -2.66 -14.64
CA LYS A 47 12.34 -2.91 -15.06
C LYS A 47 12.58 -4.42 -14.98
N ASP A 48 13.42 -4.94 -15.88
CA ASP A 48 13.83 -6.32 -15.84
C ASP A 48 14.52 -6.61 -14.51
N GLY A 49 13.99 -7.59 -13.78
CA GLY A 49 14.46 -7.96 -12.45
C GLY A 49 15.31 -9.22 -12.44
N GLU A 50 15.79 -9.68 -13.57
CA GLU A 50 16.77 -10.75 -13.62
C GLU A 50 18.00 -10.37 -12.78
N ASP A 51 18.49 -11.27 -11.93
CA ASP A 51 19.52 -10.98 -10.91
C ASP A 51 19.07 -9.84 -9.95
N GLN A 52 18.01 -10.04 -9.22
CA GLN A 52 17.40 -9.04 -8.32
C GLN A 52 18.36 -8.45 -7.27
N ASP A 53 19.37 -9.20 -6.86
CA ASP A 53 20.42 -8.75 -5.94
C ASP A 53 21.20 -7.55 -6.48
N ARG A 54 21.38 -7.44 -7.81
CA ARG A 54 22.04 -6.29 -8.46
C ARG A 54 21.24 -5.01 -8.35
N HIS A 55 19.93 -5.11 -8.15
CA HIS A 55 19.02 -3.98 -8.03
C HIS A 55 18.86 -3.48 -6.60
N LEU A 56 19.36 -4.21 -5.60
CA LEU A 56 19.35 -3.81 -4.19
C LEU A 56 20.47 -2.80 -3.84
N ILE A 57 20.72 -1.83 -4.73
CA ILE A 57 21.69 -0.75 -4.48
C ILE A 57 21.17 0.18 -3.39
N ASP A 58 19.88 0.46 -3.41
CA ASP A 58 19.14 1.20 -2.39
C ASP A 58 18.11 0.29 -1.70
N MET A 59 17.66 0.68 -0.52
CA MET A 59 16.64 -0.04 0.20
C MET A 59 15.29 0.13 -0.50
N PRO A 60 14.61 -0.93 -0.96
CA PRO A 60 13.27 -0.82 -1.51
C PRO A 60 12.27 -0.41 -0.42
N HIS A 61 11.22 0.30 -0.82
CA HIS A 61 10.14 0.69 0.08
C HIS A 61 9.31 -0.51 0.53
N ALA A 62 9.11 -1.47 -0.37
CA ALA A 62 8.39 -2.71 -0.14
C ALA A 62 8.87 -3.78 -1.10
N ALA A 63 8.59 -5.04 -0.76
CA ALA A 63 8.64 -6.15 -1.70
C ALA A 63 7.22 -6.70 -1.90
N PHE A 64 7.02 -7.37 -3.03
CA PHE A 64 5.80 -8.07 -3.34
C PHE A 64 6.18 -9.44 -3.92
N ALA A 65 5.51 -10.49 -3.46
CA ALA A 65 5.76 -11.84 -3.95
C ALA A 65 4.45 -12.62 -4.11
N CYS A 66 4.42 -13.54 -5.07
CA CYS A 66 3.39 -14.58 -5.15
C CYS A 66 3.97 -15.89 -4.69
N LEU A 67 3.42 -16.45 -3.63
CA LEU A 67 3.93 -17.64 -2.96
C LEU A 67 2.80 -18.64 -2.72
N PRO A 68 3.04 -19.95 -2.86
CA PRO A 68 2.13 -20.95 -2.32
C PRO A 68 2.22 -21.00 -0.78
N ASP A 69 1.17 -21.49 -0.13
CA ASP A 69 1.07 -21.52 1.34
C ASP A 69 2.29 -22.21 2.01
N GLU A 70 2.73 -23.34 1.46
CA GLU A 70 3.90 -24.05 1.97
C GLU A 70 5.21 -23.26 1.84
N ALA A 71 5.30 -22.35 0.88
CA ALA A 71 6.49 -21.50 0.70
C ALA A 71 6.60 -20.45 1.80
N LEU A 72 5.49 -19.83 2.19
CA LEU A 72 5.47 -18.88 3.30
C LEU A 72 5.89 -19.55 4.60
N GLU A 73 5.39 -20.76 4.88
CA GLU A 73 5.82 -21.53 6.05
C GLU A 73 7.31 -21.88 5.99
N ALA A 74 7.82 -22.29 4.82
CA ALA A 74 9.23 -22.61 4.63
C ALA A 74 10.13 -21.39 4.81
N PHE A 75 9.72 -20.25 4.27
CA PHE A 75 10.41 -18.97 4.48
C PHE A 75 10.48 -18.61 5.96
N ASN A 76 9.36 -18.66 6.67
CA ASN A 76 9.29 -18.31 8.08
C ASN A 76 10.13 -19.26 8.97
N ARG A 77 10.21 -20.56 8.65
CA ARG A 77 11.09 -21.49 9.36
C ARG A 77 12.57 -21.14 9.20
N LYS A 78 12.98 -20.70 8.00
CA LYS A 78 14.39 -20.39 7.69
C LYS A 78 14.78 -18.97 8.08
N TYR A 79 13.89 -18.02 7.85
CA TYR A 79 14.17 -16.59 7.87
C TYR A 79 13.26 -15.77 8.81
N GLY A 80 12.45 -16.41 9.66
CA GLY A 80 11.53 -15.71 10.58
C GLY A 80 12.21 -14.71 11.52
N HIS A 81 13.52 -14.91 11.80
CA HIS A 81 14.32 -13.96 12.59
C HIS A 81 14.53 -12.59 11.91
N LEU A 82 14.21 -12.47 10.62
CA LEU A 82 14.35 -11.20 9.89
C LEU A 82 13.18 -10.24 10.14
N ASN A 83 12.14 -10.69 10.86
CA ASN A 83 10.98 -9.89 11.23
C ASN A 83 10.34 -9.19 10.01
N LEU A 84 10.06 -9.96 8.95
CA LEU A 84 9.28 -9.51 7.81
C LEU A 84 7.81 -9.85 8.03
N ARG A 85 6.94 -8.92 7.67
CA ARG A 85 5.50 -9.09 7.68
C ARG A 85 5.00 -9.31 6.25
N PHE A 86 4.28 -10.41 6.06
CA PHE A 86 3.62 -10.76 4.81
C PHE A 86 2.14 -10.42 4.95
N MET A 87 1.65 -9.47 4.17
CA MET A 87 0.25 -9.07 4.16
C MET A 87 -0.39 -9.58 2.88
N MET A 88 -1.32 -10.52 2.99
CA MET A 88 -2.02 -11.06 1.84
C MET A 88 -2.90 -9.97 1.20
N VAL A 89 -2.69 -9.72 -0.08
CA VAL A 89 -3.43 -8.71 -0.86
C VAL A 89 -4.26 -9.32 -1.98
N GLY A 90 -4.14 -10.61 -2.22
CA GLY A 90 -4.94 -11.30 -3.22
C GLY A 90 -4.57 -12.77 -3.36
N ALA A 91 -5.43 -13.52 -4.06
CA ALA A 91 -5.19 -14.90 -4.44
C ALA A 91 -5.04 -15.01 -5.96
N VAL A 92 -4.12 -15.86 -6.41
CA VAL A 92 -3.97 -16.19 -7.83
C VAL A 92 -4.93 -17.32 -8.19
N ARG A 93 -5.47 -17.27 -9.39
CA ARG A 93 -6.64 -17.99 -9.89
C ARG A 93 -6.70 -19.51 -9.69
N GLU A 94 -5.58 -20.18 -9.45
CA GLU A 94 -5.56 -21.63 -9.31
C GLU A 94 -4.59 -22.07 -8.22
N GLY A 95 -5.10 -22.76 -7.20
CA GLY A 95 -4.30 -23.38 -6.16
C GLY A 95 -4.10 -22.54 -4.91
N SER A 96 -3.15 -22.94 -4.08
CA SER A 96 -2.78 -22.33 -2.81
C SER A 96 -1.79 -21.15 -2.96
N TRP A 97 -1.84 -20.43 -4.09
CA TRP A 97 -0.95 -19.29 -4.33
C TRP A 97 -1.62 -17.99 -3.91
N HIS A 98 -0.92 -17.22 -3.13
CA HIS A 98 -1.35 -15.90 -2.67
C HIS A 98 -0.31 -14.83 -2.98
N CYS A 99 -0.79 -13.61 -3.20
CA CYS A 99 0.06 -12.44 -3.38
C CYS A 99 0.21 -11.72 -2.04
N TYR A 100 1.43 -11.34 -1.73
CA TYR A 100 1.79 -10.69 -0.47
C TYR A 100 2.54 -9.39 -0.69
N ASP A 101 2.08 -8.32 -0.05
CA ASP A 101 2.94 -7.18 0.26
C ASP A 101 3.86 -7.56 1.41
N ILE A 102 5.16 -7.33 1.25
CA ILE A 102 6.18 -7.71 2.23
C ILE A 102 6.87 -6.44 2.72
N VAL A 103 6.72 -6.17 4.00
CA VAL A 103 7.30 -5.01 4.68
C VAL A 103 8.05 -5.46 5.93
N ARG A 104 8.80 -4.54 6.53
CA ARG A 104 9.40 -4.79 7.83
C ARG A 104 8.32 -4.83 8.90
N GLU A 105 8.48 -5.72 9.89
CA GLU A 105 7.58 -5.76 11.04
C GLU A 105 7.47 -4.39 11.71
N GLY A 106 6.27 -4.01 12.10
CA GLY A 106 5.97 -2.70 12.68
C GLY A 106 5.74 -1.58 11.65
N ILE A 107 5.84 -1.89 10.34
CA ILE A 107 5.49 -0.94 9.28
C ILE A 107 4.16 -1.36 8.65
N ASP A 108 3.22 -0.43 8.61
CA ASP A 108 1.94 -0.57 7.90
C ASP A 108 1.41 0.81 7.45
N LYS A 109 0.27 0.83 6.78
CA LYS A 109 -0.34 2.09 6.32
C LYS A 109 -0.76 3.01 7.47
N GLY A 110 -1.04 2.46 8.66
CA GLY A 110 -1.36 3.25 9.86
C GLY A 110 -0.16 4.04 10.38
N VAL A 111 1.02 3.39 10.41
CA VAL A 111 2.29 4.07 10.73
C VAL A 111 2.58 5.16 9.70
N GLY A 112 2.43 4.85 8.41
CA GLY A 112 2.61 5.84 7.34
C GLY A 112 1.64 7.02 7.45
N LEU A 113 0.40 6.79 7.84
CA LEU A 113 -0.57 7.86 8.09
C LEU A 113 -0.16 8.74 9.27
N ALA A 114 0.35 8.14 10.35
CA ALA A 114 0.83 8.90 11.52
C ALA A 114 2.01 9.81 11.15
N ASP A 115 3.00 9.27 10.42
CA ASP A 115 4.16 10.02 9.94
C ASP A 115 3.74 11.17 9.00
N LEU A 116 2.76 10.92 8.14
CA LEU A 116 2.22 11.95 7.25
C LEU A 116 1.53 13.07 8.04
N CYS A 117 0.66 12.71 8.99
CA CYS A 117 0.00 13.70 9.86
C CYS A 117 1.02 14.57 10.60
N GLU A 118 2.05 13.96 11.19
CA GLU A 118 3.11 14.70 11.87
C GLU A 118 3.82 15.67 10.92
N THR A 119 4.15 15.21 9.69
CA THR A 119 4.84 16.02 8.67
C THR A 119 4.06 17.28 8.30
N VAL A 120 2.73 17.20 8.28
CA VAL A 120 1.84 18.34 7.94
C VAL A 120 1.29 19.08 9.17
N GLY A 121 1.73 18.73 10.37
CA GLY A 121 1.32 19.39 11.62
C GLY A 121 -0.10 19.02 12.06
N LEU A 122 -0.61 17.89 11.62
CA LEU A 122 -1.90 17.32 12.02
C LEU A 122 -1.71 16.14 12.98
N THR A 123 -2.80 15.63 13.50
CA THR A 123 -2.85 14.41 14.30
C THR A 123 -3.70 13.34 13.60
N LEU A 124 -3.60 12.11 14.03
CA LEU A 124 -4.45 11.04 13.54
C LEU A 124 -5.95 11.31 13.74
N ALA A 125 -6.33 12.09 14.79
CA ALA A 125 -7.70 12.49 15.03
C ALA A 125 -8.27 13.43 13.95
N ASP A 126 -7.39 14.12 13.21
CA ASP A 126 -7.77 15.03 12.12
C ASP A 126 -7.87 14.29 10.77
N ALA A 127 -7.44 13.02 10.72
CA ALA A 127 -7.36 12.24 9.50
C ALA A 127 -8.66 11.47 9.24
N VAL A 128 -9.05 11.40 7.97
CA VAL A 128 -10.02 10.46 7.45
C VAL A 128 -9.28 9.47 6.55
N SER A 129 -9.48 8.18 6.78
CA SER A 129 -8.90 7.13 5.93
C SER A 129 -9.99 6.34 5.23
N ALA A 130 -9.70 5.85 4.01
CA ALA A 130 -10.57 4.95 3.29
C ALA A 130 -9.75 3.77 2.76
N GLY A 131 -10.30 2.55 2.84
CA GLY A 131 -9.62 1.34 2.42
C GLY A 131 -10.59 0.20 2.18
N ASP A 132 -10.08 -0.94 1.68
CA ASP A 132 -10.90 -2.10 1.33
C ASP A 132 -10.24 -3.46 1.62
N SER A 133 -8.98 -3.50 2.04
CA SER A 133 -8.23 -4.75 2.17
C SER A 133 -7.45 -4.87 3.47
N ALA A 134 -6.89 -6.04 3.72
CA ALA A 134 -6.19 -6.36 4.98
C ALA A 134 -4.99 -5.43 5.26
N ASN A 135 -4.33 -4.89 4.23
CA ASN A 135 -3.23 -3.95 4.40
C ASN A 135 -3.70 -2.53 4.82
N ASP A 136 -5.01 -2.25 4.77
CA ASP A 136 -5.61 -0.98 5.20
C ASP A 136 -6.03 -1.00 6.67
N VAL A 137 -6.13 -2.16 7.29
CA VAL A 137 -6.63 -2.34 8.67
C VAL A 137 -5.93 -1.42 9.67
N GLY A 138 -4.59 -1.32 9.58
CA GLY A 138 -3.81 -0.42 10.45
C GLY A 138 -4.20 1.05 10.29
N MET A 139 -4.39 1.49 9.05
CA MET A 139 -4.77 2.87 8.72
C MET A 139 -6.22 3.16 9.13
N LEU A 140 -7.14 2.22 8.89
CA LEU A 140 -8.56 2.36 9.26
C LEU A 140 -8.72 2.50 10.77
N LYS A 141 -7.97 1.76 11.57
CA LYS A 141 -7.98 1.84 13.04
C LYS A 141 -7.31 3.08 13.60
N ALA A 142 -6.31 3.62 12.89
CA ALA A 142 -5.50 4.72 13.39
C ALA A 142 -6.13 6.09 13.15
N ALA A 143 -6.86 6.26 12.04
CA ALA A 143 -7.48 7.53 11.67
C ALA A 143 -8.58 7.97 12.65
N GLY A 144 -8.84 9.27 12.73
CA GLY A 144 -9.98 9.83 13.46
C GLY A 144 -11.33 9.39 12.90
N LEU A 145 -11.37 9.05 11.59
CA LEU A 145 -12.50 8.38 10.96
C LEU A 145 -11.98 7.37 9.93
N GLY A 146 -12.07 6.10 10.24
CA GLY A 146 -11.74 5.01 9.32
C GLY A 146 -12.98 4.56 8.53
N CYS A 147 -12.91 4.59 7.20
CA CYS A 147 -14.01 4.23 6.31
C CYS A 147 -13.64 3.02 5.46
N CYS A 148 -14.42 1.94 5.51
CA CYS A 148 -14.23 0.78 4.64
C CYS A 148 -15.23 0.80 3.49
N MET A 149 -14.74 0.50 2.27
CA MET A 149 -15.60 0.31 1.10
C MET A 149 -16.55 -0.88 1.30
N ALA A 150 -17.78 -0.79 0.77
CA ALA A 150 -18.76 -1.88 0.89
C ALA A 150 -18.27 -3.20 0.26
N ASN A 151 -17.45 -3.13 -0.79
CA ASN A 151 -16.80 -4.30 -1.41
C ASN A 151 -15.55 -4.77 -0.68
N GLY A 152 -15.18 -4.14 0.46
CA GLY A 152 -13.96 -4.49 1.21
C GLY A 152 -14.04 -5.84 1.90
N SER A 153 -12.87 -6.32 2.34
CA SER A 153 -12.72 -7.57 3.11
C SER A 153 -13.38 -7.47 4.48
N ASP A 154 -13.69 -8.61 5.08
CA ASP A 154 -14.32 -8.65 6.41
C ASP A 154 -13.41 -8.01 7.47
N ASP A 155 -12.10 -8.28 7.44
CA ASP A 155 -11.12 -7.67 8.35
C ASP A 155 -11.08 -6.13 8.25
N ALA A 156 -11.14 -5.58 7.02
CA ALA A 156 -11.18 -4.15 6.80
C ALA A 156 -12.49 -3.52 7.29
N LYS A 157 -13.62 -4.21 7.07
CA LYS A 157 -14.94 -3.78 7.58
C LYS A 157 -15.01 -3.78 9.09
N GLU A 158 -14.44 -4.79 9.75
CA GLU A 158 -14.39 -4.89 11.21
C GLU A 158 -13.48 -3.80 11.82
N ALA A 159 -12.46 -3.38 11.08
CA ALA A 159 -11.50 -2.35 11.51
C ALA A 159 -12.01 -0.93 11.38
N ALA A 160 -13.02 -0.69 10.54
CA ALA A 160 -13.50 0.64 10.19
C ALA A 160 -14.59 1.14 11.14
N ASP A 161 -14.65 2.45 11.34
CA ASP A 161 -15.74 3.12 12.04
C ASP A 161 -17.01 3.19 11.20
N ARG A 162 -16.85 3.21 9.87
CA ARG A 162 -17.96 3.39 8.93
C ARG A 162 -17.76 2.56 7.67
N ILE A 163 -18.85 1.94 7.19
CA ILE A 163 -18.90 1.32 5.86
C ILE A 163 -19.50 2.35 4.89
N ILE A 164 -18.78 2.60 3.79
CA ILE A 164 -19.19 3.52 2.72
C ILE A 164 -19.60 2.75 1.46
N GLY A 165 -20.06 3.45 0.43
CA GLY A 165 -20.53 2.82 -0.80
C GLY A 165 -19.49 1.93 -1.49
N ASP A 166 -19.94 1.08 -2.41
CA ASP A 166 -19.08 0.21 -3.23
C ASP A 166 -18.22 1.06 -4.19
N VAL A 167 -17.03 0.58 -4.53
CA VAL A 167 -16.12 1.26 -5.47
C VAL A 167 -16.79 1.47 -6.86
N ARG A 168 -17.68 0.56 -7.25
CA ARG A 168 -18.43 0.64 -8.52
C ARG A 168 -19.58 1.65 -8.50
N GLU A 169 -19.90 2.19 -7.33
CA GLU A 169 -20.97 3.17 -7.09
C GLU A 169 -20.39 4.51 -6.61
N ASP A 170 -19.13 4.77 -6.90
CA ASP A 170 -18.42 5.99 -6.49
C ASP A 170 -18.47 6.28 -4.99
N GLY A 171 -18.47 5.23 -4.15
CA GLY A 171 -18.64 5.34 -2.70
C GLY A 171 -17.65 6.27 -2.02
N LEU A 172 -16.39 6.33 -2.47
CA LEU A 172 -15.39 7.26 -1.94
C LEU A 172 -15.70 8.71 -2.33
N ALA A 173 -16.14 8.95 -3.56
CA ALA A 173 -16.53 10.30 -3.99
C ALA A 173 -17.72 10.82 -3.18
N ALA A 174 -18.72 9.97 -2.93
CA ALA A 174 -19.88 10.32 -2.09
C ALA A 174 -19.44 10.67 -0.65
N LEU A 175 -18.49 9.95 -0.06
CA LEU A 175 -17.92 10.28 1.25
C LEU A 175 -17.24 11.65 1.24
N ILE A 176 -16.42 11.92 0.22
CA ILE A 176 -15.71 13.20 0.09
C ILE A 176 -16.72 14.35 -0.05
N GLU A 177 -17.75 14.19 -0.88
CA GLU A 177 -18.81 15.19 -1.04
C GLU A 177 -19.53 15.45 0.28
N GLU A 178 -19.88 14.39 1.03
CA GLU A 178 -20.55 14.52 2.31
C GLU A 178 -19.70 15.30 3.32
N LEU A 179 -18.43 14.94 3.47
CA LEU A 179 -17.57 15.49 4.52
C LEU A 179 -17.09 16.92 4.23
N TRP A 180 -16.78 17.24 2.97
CA TRP A 180 -16.12 18.52 2.65
C TRP A 180 -16.98 19.48 1.83
N PHE A 181 -18.00 19.00 1.13
CA PHE A 181 -18.80 19.87 0.25
C PHE A 181 -20.23 20.05 0.72
N ASN A 182 -20.86 19.03 1.33
CA ASN A 182 -22.26 19.05 1.76
C ASN A 182 -22.43 19.02 3.30
N GLY A 183 -21.37 18.77 4.05
CA GLY A 183 -21.40 18.81 5.51
C GLY A 183 -21.53 20.23 6.07
N PRO A 184 -21.98 20.41 7.32
CA PRO A 184 -21.89 21.70 7.98
C PRO A 184 -20.40 22.10 7.98
N ARG A 185 -20.09 23.24 7.34
CA ARG A 185 -18.74 23.79 7.36
C ARG A 185 -18.32 23.93 8.83
N ALA A 186 -17.36 23.11 9.28
CA ALA A 186 -16.68 23.39 10.52
C ALA A 186 -16.08 24.78 10.39
N GLU A 187 -16.37 25.68 11.33
CA GLU A 187 -15.69 26.96 11.41
C GLU A 187 -14.19 26.64 11.47
N PRO A 188 -13.34 27.30 10.66
CA PRO A 188 -11.91 27.03 10.69
C PRO A 188 -11.43 27.25 12.12
N SER A 189 -11.01 26.18 12.79
CA SER A 189 -10.24 26.27 14.01
C SER A 189 -9.04 27.13 13.66
N GLY A 190 -8.87 28.29 14.27
CA GLY A 190 -8.01 29.40 13.88
C GLY A 190 -6.51 29.13 13.70
N HIS A 191 -6.17 28.00 13.11
CA HIS A 191 -4.90 27.72 12.48
C HIS A 191 -5.03 28.12 11.00
N GLU A 192 -4.44 29.27 10.65
CA GLU A 192 -4.14 29.57 9.26
C GLU A 192 -3.22 28.45 8.74
N LEU A 193 -3.82 27.41 8.17
CA LEU A 193 -3.11 26.48 7.32
C LEU A 193 -2.72 27.28 6.07
N GLY A 194 -1.48 27.78 6.04
CA GLY A 194 -0.88 28.26 4.81
C GLY A 194 -1.03 27.15 3.79
N SER A 195 -1.80 27.40 2.71
CA SER A 195 -2.01 26.45 1.63
C SER A 195 -0.66 25.87 1.20
N PRO A 196 -0.43 24.57 1.30
CA PRO A 196 0.81 23.96 0.83
C PRO A 196 1.05 24.24 -0.68
N TRP A 197 0.00 24.60 -1.41
CA TRP A 197 -0.01 24.90 -2.85
C TRP A 197 0.28 26.37 -3.15
N GLY A 198 0.11 27.30 -2.21
CA GLY A 198 0.38 28.74 -2.39
C GLY A 198 1.85 29.09 -2.59
N GLN A 199 2.78 28.18 -2.29
CA GLN A 199 4.21 28.40 -2.54
C GLN A 199 4.67 27.91 -3.93
N MET A 200 3.88 27.07 -4.61
CA MET A 200 4.23 26.61 -5.97
C MET A 200 3.85 27.63 -7.05
N GLU A 201 2.75 28.39 -6.88
CA GLU A 201 2.35 29.41 -7.85
C GLU A 201 3.29 30.63 -7.87
N ALA A 202 3.94 30.95 -6.75
CA ALA A 202 4.89 32.06 -6.69
C ALA A 202 6.27 31.76 -7.33
N ALA A 203 6.55 30.52 -7.70
CA ALA A 203 7.80 30.11 -8.34
C ALA A 203 7.72 30.14 -9.87
N GLU A 204 6.54 30.09 -10.47
CA GLU A 204 6.35 30.11 -11.93
C GLU A 204 6.26 31.52 -12.53
N GLU A 205 6.01 32.57 -11.73
CA GLU A 205 5.99 33.97 -12.23
C GLU A 205 7.38 34.66 -12.30
N LYS A 206 8.46 33.93 -12.00
CA LYS A 206 9.84 34.51 -12.00
C LYS A 206 10.82 33.81 -12.94
N GLN A 207 10.34 33.26 -14.06
CA GLN A 207 11.23 32.84 -15.15
C GLN A 207 10.87 33.52 -16.46
#